data_751f8f7691beae5bf28603933034f2dd
#
_entry.id   751f8f7691beae5bf28603933034f2dd
#
_cell.length_a   1.000
_cell.length_b   1.000
_cell.length_c   1.000
_cell.angle_alpha   90.00
_cell.angle_beta   90.00
_cell.angle_gamma   90.00
#
_symmetry.space_group_name_H-M   'P 1'
#
loop_
_entity.id
_entity.type
_entity.pdbx_description
1 polymer ?
#
loop_
_entity_poly.entity_id
_entity_poly.type
_entity_poly.pdbx_seq_one_letter_code
_entity_poly.pdbx_strand_id
1 'polypeptide(L)'
;MAQYFTERLQKVFHMIFTSYNQKMAQEGLRQLELIVNNQQNPSQLKDRALRNDKTSRLESDIDTKEDALKIANDPEARELGDAYALLARVYAGPRFTWEESNFPEDNMRTYQCLHDSIRRCSPIGTLQALRIKGSITPTVEKDMQISFDDAFRVVYDHANQGDAYCQYVIGNVFFWRDDNRISSAETMLTPPPMSWTKRIQRSLTANSVQDRIAALQGTVPDETLQENASNLAK
;
A
#
# COMPACT_ATOMS: atom_id res chain seq x y z
N MET A 1 -10.29 9.78 11.67
CA MET A 1 -9.87 9.39 10.31
C MET A 1 -9.81 7.88 10.29
N ALA A 2 -10.38 7.24 9.28
CA ALA A 2 -10.25 5.80 9.13
C ALA A 2 -8.79 5.49 8.73
N GLN A 3 -8.13 4.64 9.49
CA GLN A 3 -6.77 4.20 9.22
C GLN A 3 -6.82 2.90 8.42
N TYR A 4 -6.01 2.79 7.38
CA TYR A 4 -5.89 1.58 6.58
C TYR A 4 -5.25 0.44 7.37
N PHE A 5 -4.15 0.70 8.04
CA PHE A 5 -3.44 -0.26 8.86
C PHE A 5 -4.04 -0.41 10.26
N THR A 6 -3.84 -1.57 10.89
CA THR A 6 -4.00 -1.71 12.35
C THR A 6 -3.07 -0.73 13.08
N GLU A 7 -3.40 -0.39 14.32
CA GLU A 7 -2.58 0.52 15.13
C GLU A 7 -1.12 0.04 15.22
N ARG A 8 -0.93 -1.28 15.35
CA ARG A 8 0.40 -1.89 15.42
C ARG A 8 1.19 -1.70 14.14
N LEU A 9 0.59 -1.98 12.98
CA LEU A 9 1.26 -1.76 11.68
C LEU A 9 1.47 -0.30 11.37
N GLN A 10 0.54 0.58 11.76
CA GLN A 10 0.68 2.02 11.58
C GLN A 10 1.91 2.56 12.33
N LYS A 11 2.13 2.08 13.56
CA LYS A 11 3.33 2.43 14.34
C LYS A 11 4.61 1.97 13.64
N VAL A 12 4.64 0.72 13.19
CA VAL A 12 5.80 0.15 12.47
C VAL A 12 6.04 0.88 11.17
N PHE A 13 4.99 1.17 10.40
CA PHE A 13 5.07 1.97 9.18
C PHE A 13 5.70 3.34 9.44
N HIS A 14 5.25 4.03 10.50
CA HIS A 14 5.83 5.33 10.89
C HIS A 14 7.32 5.22 11.21
N MET A 15 7.73 4.21 11.96
CA MET A 15 9.13 3.99 12.31
C MET A 15 10.02 3.76 11.10
N ILE A 16 9.52 3.03 10.08
CA ILE A 16 10.31 2.68 8.89
C ILE A 16 10.29 3.79 7.84
N PHE A 17 9.13 4.36 7.53
CA PHE A 17 8.95 5.15 6.32
C PHE A 17 8.83 6.66 6.54
N THR A 18 8.57 7.11 7.77
CA THR A 18 8.30 8.54 8.04
C THR A 18 9.15 9.16 9.14
N SER A 19 9.86 8.36 9.94
CA SER A 19 10.66 8.89 11.04
C SER A 19 11.97 9.57 10.60
N TYR A 20 12.49 9.19 9.41
CA TYR A 20 13.80 9.61 8.91
C TYR A 20 14.93 9.39 9.94
N ASN A 21 14.80 8.36 10.78
CA ASN A 21 15.75 8.00 11.83
C ASN A 21 16.17 6.54 11.66
N GLN A 22 17.45 6.32 11.36
CA GLN A 22 17.99 5.00 11.06
C GLN A 22 17.76 3.98 12.20
N LYS A 23 17.94 4.38 13.46
CA LYS A 23 17.73 3.47 14.60
C LYS A 23 16.26 3.08 14.74
N MET A 24 15.35 4.06 14.56
CA MET A 24 13.92 3.78 14.56
C MET A 24 13.52 2.89 13.38
N ALA A 25 14.07 3.13 12.20
CA ALA A 25 13.80 2.34 11.01
C ALA A 25 14.25 0.87 11.18
N GLN A 26 15.43 0.64 11.74
CA GLN A 26 15.94 -0.71 12.03
C GLN A 26 15.08 -1.43 13.09
N GLU A 27 14.67 -0.71 14.15
CA GLU A 27 13.76 -1.28 15.15
C GLU A 27 12.37 -1.55 14.54
N GLY A 28 11.88 -0.67 13.67
CA GLY A 28 10.64 -0.90 12.92
C GLY A 28 10.72 -2.15 12.04
N LEU A 29 11.82 -2.35 11.31
CA LEU A 29 12.05 -3.57 10.54
C LEU A 29 12.02 -4.82 11.43
N ARG A 30 12.74 -4.78 12.55
CA ARG A 30 12.73 -5.89 13.52
C ARG A 30 11.32 -6.21 14.02
N GLN A 31 10.52 -5.18 14.33
CA GLN A 31 9.12 -5.39 14.74
C GLN A 31 8.27 -5.95 13.62
N LEU A 32 8.47 -5.52 12.39
CA LEU A 32 7.76 -6.04 11.22
C LEU A 32 8.06 -7.52 10.98
N GLU A 33 9.34 -7.90 11.07
CA GLU A 33 9.77 -9.30 10.97
C GLU A 33 9.19 -10.16 12.11
N LEU A 34 9.08 -9.61 13.32
CA LEU A 34 8.43 -10.31 14.44
C LEU A 34 6.93 -10.53 14.21
N ILE A 35 6.22 -9.57 13.59
CA ILE A 35 4.81 -9.75 13.22
C ILE A 35 4.66 -10.96 12.31
N VAL A 36 5.50 -11.06 11.29
CA VAL A 36 5.48 -12.15 10.31
C VAL A 36 5.89 -13.47 10.96
N ASN A 37 7.00 -13.50 11.70
CA ASN A 37 7.53 -14.73 12.29
C ASN A 37 6.66 -15.29 13.42
N ASN A 38 6.08 -14.44 14.26
CA ASN A 38 5.21 -14.88 15.36
C ASN A 38 3.92 -15.52 14.86
N GLN A 39 3.42 -15.10 13.71
CA GLN A 39 2.23 -15.71 13.11
C GLN A 39 2.52 -17.03 12.39
N GLN A 40 3.80 -17.30 12.06
CA GLN A 40 4.22 -18.58 11.49
C GLN A 40 4.53 -19.66 12.55
N ASN A 41 4.56 -19.31 13.84
CA ASN A 41 4.96 -20.25 14.90
C ASN A 41 3.78 -21.17 15.31
N PRO A 42 3.85 -22.49 15.03
CA PRO A 42 2.75 -23.43 15.29
C PRO A 42 2.34 -23.56 16.77
N SER A 43 3.26 -23.27 17.71
CA SER A 43 2.97 -23.33 19.15
C SER A 43 2.04 -22.19 19.59
N GLN A 44 2.12 -21.03 18.96
CA GLN A 44 1.21 -19.91 19.24
C GLN A 44 -0.14 -20.04 18.53
N LEU A 45 -0.20 -20.79 17.43
CA LEU A 45 -1.45 -21.12 16.74
C LEU A 45 -2.39 -21.92 17.66
N LYS A 46 -1.88 -22.81 18.52
CA LYS A 46 -2.69 -23.56 19.50
C LYS A 46 -3.30 -22.65 20.57
N ASP A 47 -2.54 -21.69 21.08
CA ASP A 47 -3.03 -20.75 22.10
C ASP A 47 -4.03 -19.73 21.51
N ARG A 48 -3.89 -19.39 20.24
CA ARG A 48 -4.83 -18.54 19.49
C ARG A 48 -6.13 -19.25 19.15
N ALA A 49 -6.07 -20.52 18.75
CA ALA A 49 -7.26 -21.34 18.52
C ALA A 49 -8.14 -21.45 19.79
N LEU A 50 -7.50 -21.48 20.97
CA LEU A 50 -8.18 -21.45 22.26
C LEU A 50 -8.81 -20.08 22.60
N ARG A 51 -8.32 -18.99 22.00
CA ARG A 51 -8.83 -17.62 22.25
C ARG A 51 -9.85 -17.13 21.22
N ASN A 52 -10.35 -17.99 20.33
CA ASN A 52 -11.26 -17.59 19.24
C ASN A 52 -10.69 -16.50 18.31
N ASP A 53 -9.37 -16.45 18.14
CA ASP A 53 -8.69 -15.43 17.36
C ASP A 53 -8.90 -15.68 15.86
N LYS A 54 -9.61 -14.77 15.21
CA LYS A 54 -10.00 -14.83 13.79
C LYS A 54 -8.81 -14.94 12.81
N THR A 55 -7.61 -14.57 13.26
CA THR A 55 -6.43 -14.48 12.38
C THR A 55 -5.75 -15.81 12.08
N SER A 56 -6.03 -16.89 12.84
CA SER A 56 -5.38 -18.19 12.64
C SER A 56 -6.03 -19.08 11.57
N ARG A 57 -7.20 -18.69 11.04
CA ARG A 57 -7.97 -19.48 10.06
C ARG A 57 -7.58 -19.25 8.60
N LEU A 58 -6.67 -18.34 8.31
CA LEU A 58 -6.60 -17.62 7.05
C LEU A 58 -5.93 -18.31 5.86
N GLU A 59 -5.23 -19.43 6.03
CA GLU A 59 -4.59 -20.09 4.88
C GLU A 59 -5.36 -21.28 4.31
N SER A 60 -6.28 -21.86 5.09
CA SER A 60 -7.07 -23.02 4.68
C SER A 60 -8.52 -22.70 4.29
N ASP A 61 -9.00 -21.50 4.57
CA ASP A 61 -10.44 -21.20 4.57
C ASP A 61 -10.84 -20.09 3.55
N ILE A 62 -9.97 -19.72 2.59
CA ILE A 62 -10.36 -18.85 1.48
C ILE A 62 -10.96 -19.74 0.39
N ASP A 63 -12.19 -20.19 0.61
CA ASP A 63 -12.88 -21.05 -0.36
C ASP A 63 -13.60 -20.23 -1.45
N THR A 64 -13.87 -18.96 -1.18
CA THR A 64 -14.62 -18.10 -2.11
C THR A 64 -14.01 -16.71 -2.28
N LYS A 65 -14.32 -16.08 -3.42
CA LYS A 65 -13.99 -14.66 -3.66
C LYS A 65 -14.59 -13.74 -2.58
N GLU A 66 -15.76 -14.08 -2.06
CA GLU A 66 -16.42 -13.29 -1.01
C GLU A 66 -15.63 -13.32 0.29
N ASP A 67 -15.05 -14.46 0.66
CA ASP A 67 -14.22 -14.57 1.86
C ASP A 67 -12.93 -13.80 1.71
N ALA A 68 -12.29 -13.85 0.53
CA ALA A 68 -11.13 -13.03 0.21
C ALA A 68 -11.43 -11.53 0.34
N LEU A 69 -12.59 -11.07 -0.13
CA LEU A 69 -13.02 -9.67 0.00
C LEU A 69 -13.34 -9.28 1.44
N LYS A 70 -13.91 -10.16 2.26
CA LYS A 70 -14.11 -9.90 3.69
C LYS A 70 -12.77 -9.68 4.39
N ILE A 71 -11.77 -10.54 4.11
CA ILE A 71 -10.42 -10.37 4.63
C ILE A 71 -9.82 -9.05 4.18
N ALA A 72 -9.89 -8.74 2.89
CA ALA A 72 -9.34 -7.52 2.32
C ALA A 72 -9.94 -6.23 2.91
N ASN A 73 -11.19 -6.28 3.39
CA ASN A 73 -11.86 -5.15 4.02
C ASN A 73 -11.68 -5.07 5.54
N ASP A 74 -11.18 -6.12 6.19
CA ASP A 74 -10.95 -6.16 7.63
C ASP A 74 -9.45 -5.92 7.94
N PRO A 75 -9.05 -4.78 8.53
CA PRO A 75 -7.66 -4.48 8.84
C PRO A 75 -6.96 -5.51 9.73
N GLU A 76 -7.70 -6.11 10.67
CA GLU A 76 -7.16 -7.14 11.57
C GLU A 76 -6.91 -8.45 10.83
N ALA A 77 -7.85 -8.84 9.96
CA ALA A 77 -7.75 -10.07 9.18
C ALA A 77 -6.63 -10.01 8.14
N ARG A 78 -6.42 -8.87 7.49
CA ARG A 78 -5.37 -8.69 6.48
C ARG A 78 -4.01 -8.24 7.04
N GLU A 79 -3.87 -8.00 8.35
CA GLU A 79 -2.65 -7.43 8.96
C GLU A 79 -1.38 -8.15 8.53
N LEU A 80 -1.40 -9.48 8.51
CA LEU A 80 -0.24 -10.27 8.08
C LEU A 80 0.10 -10.06 6.60
N GLY A 81 -0.90 -10.00 5.75
CA GLY A 81 -0.73 -9.70 4.32
C GLY A 81 -0.12 -8.32 4.10
N ASP A 82 -0.61 -7.31 4.84
CA ASP A 82 -0.09 -5.95 4.78
C ASP A 82 1.34 -5.85 5.35
N ALA A 83 1.66 -6.63 6.40
CA ALA A 83 3.01 -6.73 6.93
C ALA A 83 4.00 -7.27 5.88
N TYR A 84 3.61 -8.30 5.13
CA TYR A 84 4.41 -8.80 4.01
C TYR A 84 4.55 -7.77 2.89
N ALA A 85 3.51 -7.00 2.56
CA ALA A 85 3.59 -5.93 1.58
C ALA A 85 4.61 -4.85 1.98
N LEU A 86 4.64 -4.49 3.26
CA LEU A 86 5.62 -3.54 3.79
C LEU A 86 7.05 -4.11 3.78
N LEU A 87 7.23 -5.40 4.11
CA LEU A 87 8.53 -6.07 3.99
C LEU A 87 9.02 -6.11 2.54
N ALA A 88 8.14 -6.42 1.59
CA ALA A 88 8.49 -6.38 0.17
C ALA A 88 9.03 -5.01 -0.23
N ARG A 89 8.41 -3.94 0.28
CA ARG A 89 8.85 -2.57 0.03
C ARG A 89 10.22 -2.27 0.68
N VAL A 90 10.48 -2.77 1.88
CA VAL A 90 11.78 -2.61 2.56
C VAL A 90 12.88 -3.31 1.78
N TYR A 91 12.67 -4.58 1.40
CA TYR A 91 13.66 -5.37 0.66
C TYR A 91 13.84 -4.93 -0.80
N ALA A 92 12.91 -4.14 -1.35
CA ALA A 92 13.10 -3.50 -2.66
C ALA A 92 14.14 -2.37 -2.65
N GLY A 93 14.69 -2.05 -1.49
CA GLY A 93 15.84 -1.16 -1.31
C GLY A 93 15.48 0.33 -1.19
N PRO A 94 16.51 1.20 -1.25
CA PRO A 94 16.39 2.62 -0.92
C PRO A 94 15.40 3.40 -1.79
N ARG A 95 15.11 2.94 -2.99
CA ARG A 95 14.13 3.59 -3.89
C ARG A 95 12.72 3.66 -3.32
N PHE A 96 12.40 2.77 -2.38
CA PHE A 96 11.06 2.62 -1.81
C PHE A 96 11.00 3.00 -0.34
N THR A 97 12.14 3.29 0.26
CA THR A 97 12.28 3.81 1.61
C THR A 97 12.94 5.20 1.55
N TRP A 98 13.99 5.42 2.28
CA TRP A 98 14.82 6.62 2.22
C TRP A 98 16.30 6.20 2.29
N GLU A 99 17.14 6.99 1.61
CA GLU A 99 18.50 6.58 1.23
C GLU A 99 19.38 6.20 2.43
N GLU A 100 19.21 6.89 3.56
CA GLU A 100 19.99 6.67 4.79
C GLU A 100 19.45 5.54 5.66
N SER A 101 18.35 4.88 5.26
CA SER A 101 17.79 3.75 6.01
C SER A 101 18.73 2.55 6.10
N ASN A 102 19.65 2.42 5.14
CA ASN A 102 20.61 1.30 5.01
C ASN A 102 19.94 -0.08 4.99
N PHE A 103 18.73 -0.17 4.45
CA PHE A 103 18.11 -1.46 4.23
C PHE A 103 18.76 -2.16 3.04
N PRO A 104 19.10 -3.46 3.19
CA PRO A 104 19.67 -4.22 2.09
C PRO A 104 18.64 -4.42 0.98
N GLU A 105 19.05 -4.22 -0.26
CA GLU A 105 18.25 -4.65 -1.41
C GLU A 105 18.34 -6.17 -1.55
N ASP A 106 17.21 -6.86 -1.51
CA ASP A 106 17.08 -8.29 -1.69
C ASP A 106 15.88 -8.60 -2.58
N ASN A 107 16.15 -8.72 -3.86
CA ASN A 107 15.10 -8.95 -4.86
C ASN A 107 14.36 -10.29 -4.63
N MET A 108 15.04 -11.33 -4.15
CA MET A 108 14.40 -12.62 -3.88
C MET A 108 13.40 -12.49 -2.73
N ARG A 109 13.80 -11.88 -1.62
CA ARG A 109 12.89 -11.61 -0.50
C ARG A 109 11.78 -10.67 -0.85
N THR A 110 12.04 -9.65 -1.68
CA THR A 110 11.01 -8.75 -2.21
C THR A 110 9.89 -9.54 -2.88
N TYR A 111 10.24 -10.44 -3.80
CA TYR A 111 9.24 -11.25 -4.50
C TYR A 111 8.53 -12.25 -3.59
N GLN A 112 9.25 -12.90 -2.68
CA GLN A 112 8.64 -13.82 -1.71
C GLN A 112 7.63 -13.10 -0.82
N CYS A 113 8.01 -11.96 -0.25
CA CYS A 113 7.13 -11.17 0.59
C CYS A 113 5.91 -10.65 -0.20
N LEU A 114 6.11 -10.20 -1.44
CA LEU A 114 5.00 -9.75 -2.27
C LEU A 114 4.05 -10.89 -2.59
N HIS A 115 4.55 -12.07 -2.93
CA HIS A 115 3.75 -13.26 -3.17
C HIS A 115 2.96 -13.68 -1.92
N ASP A 116 3.60 -13.69 -0.75
CA ASP A 116 2.93 -13.98 0.52
C ASP A 116 1.86 -12.94 0.87
N SER A 117 2.07 -11.69 0.51
CA SER A 117 1.12 -10.60 0.69
C SER A 117 -0.16 -10.79 -0.14
N ILE A 118 -0.02 -11.08 -1.44
CA ILE A 118 -1.18 -11.27 -2.35
C ILE A 118 -1.99 -12.51 -2.00
N ARG A 119 -1.34 -13.59 -1.57
CA ARG A 119 -2.02 -14.81 -1.10
C ARG A 119 -2.83 -14.58 0.18
N ARG A 120 -2.52 -13.54 0.93
CA ARG A 120 -3.21 -13.14 2.17
C ARG A 120 -4.15 -11.95 1.97
N CYS A 121 -4.64 -11.77 0.77
CA CYS A 121 -5.64 -10.75 0.42
C CYS A 121 -5.24 -9.31 0.76
N SER A 122 -3.95 -8.97 0.81
CA SER A 122 -3.54 -7.59 1.03
C SER A 122 -3.83 -6.73 -0.21
N PRO A 123 -4.69 -5.71 -0.11
CA PRO A 123 -4.96 -4.83 -1.24
C PRO A 123 -3.73 -4.05 -1.70
N ILE A 124 -2.92 -3.55 -0.76
CA ILE A 124 -1.69 -2.81 -1.13
C ILE A 124 -0.65 -3.74 -1.76
N GLY A 125 -0.53 -4.98 -1.30
CA GLY A 125 0.35 -5.98 -1.91
C GLY A 125 -0.11 -6.33 -3.32
N THR A 126 -1.40 -6.51 -3.52
CA THR A 126 -1.98 -6.76 -4.84
C THR A 126 -1.71 -5.61 -5.81
N LEU A 127 -1.90 -4.34 -5.39
CA LEU A 127 -1.57 -3.19 -6.23
C LEU A 127 -0.07 -3.04 -6.49
N GLN A 128 0.80 -3.41 -5.55
CA GLN A 128 2.25 -3.45 -5.80
C GLN A 128 2.62 -4.47 -6.88
N ALA A 129 1.88 -5.57 -7.01
CA ALA A 129 2.08 -6.57 -8.04
C ALA A 129 1.84 -6.06 -9.48
N LEU A 130 1.09 -4.96 -9.66
CA LEU A 130 0.92 -4.31 -10.96
C LEU A 130 2.24 -3.93 -11.64
N ARG A 131 3.29 -3.70 -10.82
CA ARG A 131 4.62 -3.33 -11.31
C ARG A 131 5.49 -4.49 -11.74
N ILE A 132 5.11 -5.71 -11.39
CA ILE A 132 5.83 -6.90 -11.80
C ILE A 132 5.56 -7.14 -13.28
N LYS A 133 6.63 -7.17 -14.08
CA LYS A 133 6.57 -7.37 -15.53
C LYS A 133 7.35 -8.62 -15.91
N GLY A 134 6.95 -9.25 -17.01
CA GLY A 134 7.64 -10.38 -17.59
C GLY A 134 7.15 -11.74 -17.10
N SER A 135 8.04 -12.72 -16.97
CA SER A 135 7.70 -14.12 -16.69
C SER A 135 7.11 -14.39 -15.30
N ILE A 136 7.26 -13.45 -14.37
CA ILE A 136 6.74 -13.58 -13.00
C ILE A 136 5.24 -13.23 -12.95
N THR A 137 4.76 -12.37 -13.84
CA THR A 137 3.37 -11.91 -13.87
C THR A 137 2.33 -13.05 -13.86
N PRO A 138 2.45 -14.09 -14.72
CA PRO A 138 1.45 -15.17 -14.73
C PRO A 138 1.38 -15.96 -13.42
N THR A 139 2.52 -16.12 -12.74
CA THR A 139 2.56 -16.82 -11.44
C THR A 139 1.88 -15.97 -10.36
N VAL A 140 2.15 -14.67 -10.35
CA VAL A 140 1.55 -13.73 -9.39
C VAL A 140 0.03 -13.66 -9.60
N GLU A 141 -0.43 -13.53 -10.85
CA GLU A 141 -1.86 -13.45 -11.17
C GLU A 141 -2.62 -14.72 -10.79
N LYS A 142 -1.99 -15.89 -10.94
CA LYS A 142 -2.59 -17.19 -10.56
C LYS A 142 -2.85 -17.28 -9.05
N ASP A 143 -1.96 -16.71 -8.24
CA ASP A 143 -2.02 -16.82 -6.78
C ASP A 143 -2.74 -15.65 -6.11
N MET A 144 -3.24 -14.69 -6.91
CA MET A 144 -4.04 -13.57 -6.39
C MET A 144 -5.38 -14.05 -5.85
N GLN A 145 -5.67 -13.70 -4.61
CA GLN A 145 -6.95 -14.00 -3.97
C GLN A 145 -8.02 -12.93 -4.25
N ILE A 146 -7.58 -11.69 -4.49
CA ILE A 146 -8.44 -10.56 -4.85
C ILE A 146 -7.98 -9.97 -6.18
N SER A 147 -8.90 -9.47 -7.00
CA SER A 147 -8.56 -8.82 -8.27
C SER A 147 -7.90 -7.45 -8.05
N PHE A 148 -7.23 -6.94 -9.08
CA PHE A 148 -6.72 -5.56 -9.07
C PHE A 148 -7.82 -4.52 -8.84
N ASP A 149 -8.99 -4.74 -9.43
CA ASP A 149 -10.17 -3.87 -9.24
C ASP A 149 -10.66 -3.85 -7.79
N ASP A 150 -10.77 -5.02 -7.16
CA ASP A 150 -11.19 -5.13 -5.77
C ASP A 150 -10.15 -4.49 -4.83
N ALA A 151 -8.87 -4.76 -5.06
CA ALA A 151 -7.77 -4.14 -4.31
C ALA A 151 -7.77 -2.61 -4.45
N PHE A 152 -7.93 -2.12 -5.67
CA PHE A 152 -8.01 -0.69 -5.95
C PHE A 152 -9.18 -0.04 -5.21
N ARG A 153 -10.37 -0.67 -5.22
CA ARG A 153 -11.54 -0.16 -4.53
C ARG A 153 -11.30 0.01 -3.03
N VAL A 154 -10.77 -1.02 -2.36
CA VAL A 154 -10.49 -0.96 -0.93
C VAL A 154 -9.50 0.17 -0.60
N VAL A 155 -8.39 0.27 -1.34
CA VAL A 155 -7.38 1.32 -1.08
C VAL A 155 -7.92 2.71 -1.44
N TYR A 156 -8.73 2.83 -2.51
CA TYR A 156 -9.36 4.06 -2.93
C TYR A 156 -10.35 4.59 -1.89
N ASP A 157 -11.16 3.72 -1.28
CA ASP A 157 -12.10 4.11 -0.24
C ASP A 157 -11.39 4.68 1.00
N HIS A 158 -10.28 4.07 1.42
CA HIS A 158 -9.45 4.62 2.50
C HIS A 158 -8.77 5.94 2.09
N ALA A 159 -8.29 6.05 0.85
CA ALA A 159 -7.71 7.29 0.32
C ALA A 159 -8.72 8.45 0.36
N ASN A 160 -9.98 8.19 -0.02
CA ASN A 160 -11.06 9.18 0.05
C ASN A 160 -11.42 9.59 1.47
N GLN A 161 -11.22 8.70 2.45
CA GLN A 161 -11.39 9.00 3.87
C GLN A 161 -10.19 9.76 4.47
N GLY A 162 -9.17 10.04 3.67
CA GLY A 162 -8.02 10.86 4.05
C GLY A 162 -6.80 10.06 4.53
N ASP A 163 -6.76 8.73 4.34
CA ASP A 163 -5.57 7.96 4.65
C ASP A 163 -4.42 8.32 3.68
N ALA A 164 -3.36 8.91 4.21
CA ALA A 164 -2.25 9.46 3.43
C ALA A 164 -1.46 8.37 2.68
N TYR A 165 -1.32 7.18 3.28
CA TYR A 165 -0.61 6.09 2.61
C TYR A 165 -1.42 5.52 1.45
N CYS A 166 -2.73 5.35 1.63
CA CYS A 166 -3.61 4.96 0.54
C CYS A 166 -3.63 5.98 -0.59
N GLN A 167 -3.64 7.28 -0.27
CA GLN A 167 -3.50 8.35 -1.28
C GLN A 167 -2.19 8.23 -2.06
N TYR A 168 -1.08 7.94 -1.37
CA TYR A 168 0.22 7.70 -2.01
C TYR A 168 0.17 6.46 -2.92
N VAL A 169 -0.41 5.34 -2.46
CA VAL A 169 -0.51 4.09 -3.26
C VAL A 169 -1.31 4.34 -4.54
N ILE A 170 -2.47 4.97 -4.42
CA ILE A 170 -3.32 5.31 -5.57
C ILE A 170 -2.60 6.28 -6.51
N GLY A 171 -1.92 7.30 -5.95
CA GLY A 171 -1.12 8.23 -6.75
C GLY A 171 -0.04 7.52 -7.58
N ASN A 172 0.59 6.50 -7.00
CA ASN A 172 1.57 5.69 -7.74
C ASN A 172 0.94 4.88 -8.88
N VAL A 173 -0.25 4.32 -8.69
CA VAL A 173 -0.98 3.59 -9.75
C VAL A 173 -1.15 4.50 -10.98
N PHE A 174 -1.62 5.73 -10.79
CA PHE A 174 -1.80 6.68 -11.90
C PHE A 174 -0.48 7.23 -12.44
N PHE A 175 0.47 7.54 -11.58
CA PHE A 175 1.77 8.06 -12.00
C PHE A 175 2.49 7.12 -12.98
N TRP A 176 2.42 5.82 -12.73
CA TRP A 176 3.06 4.81 -13.55
C TRP A 176 2.16 4.26 -14.67
N ARG A 177 0.92 4.74 -14.78
CA ARG A 177 -0.09 4.27 -15.72
C ARG A 177 -0.43 2.78 -15.56
N ASP A 178 -0.42 2.32 -14.31
CA ASP A 178 -0.86 0.95 -13.97
C ASP A 178 -2.39 0.85 -13.93
N ASP A 179 -3.10 1.99 -13.96
CA ASP A 179 -4.56 2.13 -14.02
C ASP A 179 -5.18 1.48 -15.26
N ASN A 180 -4.45 1.36 -16.36
CA ASN A 180 -4.92 0.65 -17.57
C ASN A 180 -5.16 -0.87 -17.34
N ARG A 181 -4.69 -1.42 -16.23
CA ARG A 181 -4.91 -2.80 -15.78
C ARG A 181 -6.05 -2.92 -14.76
N ILE A 182 -6.71 -1.84 -14.45
CA ILE A 182 -7.78 -1.74 -13.46
C ILE A 182 -9.04 -1.24 -14.17
N SER A 183 -9.97 -2.16 -14.47
CA SER A 183 -11.16 -1.85 -15.28
C SER A 183 -12.09 -0.84 -14.61
N SER A 184 -12.11 -0.80 -13.27
CA SER A 184 -12.94 0.12 -12.49
C SER A 184 -12.31 1.50 -12.26
N ALA A 185 -11.03 1.70 -12.60
CA ALA A 185 -10.35 2.96 -12.32
C ALA A 185 -11.02 4.15 -13.01
N GLU A 186 -11.40 4.00 -14.28
CA GLU A 186 -12.10 5.06 -15.02
C GLU A 186 -13.48 5.37 -14.45
N THR A 187 -14.25 4.34 -14.08
CA THR A 187 -15.62 4.52 -13.55
C THR A 187 -15.62 5.06 -12.13
N MET A 188 -14.62 4.75 -11.32
CA MET A 188 -14.46 5.29 -9.97
C MET A 188 -13.99 6.75 -9.96
N LEU A 189 -13.35 7.18 -11.05
CA LEU A 189 -12.89 8.57 -11.21
C LEU A 189 -13.96 9.51 -11.76
N THR A 190 -15.15 9.03 -12.18
CA THR A 190 -16.27 9.87 -12.64
C THR A 190 -17.30 10.07 -11.54
N PRO A 191 -17.52 11.26 -11.04
CA PRO A 191 -16.54 12.19 -10.50
C PRO A 191 -16.41 11.99 -8.99
N PRO A 192 -15.26 11.66 -8.48
CA PRO A 192 -15.06 11.90 -7.06
C PRO A 192 -15.22 13.42 -6.84
N PRO A 193 -15.57 13.84 -5.62
CA PRO A 193 -15.48 15.26 -5.30
C PRO A 193 -14.07 15.67 -5.70
N MET A 194 -13.97 16.61 -6.59
CA MET A 194 -12.81 17.11 -7.39
C MET A 194 -11.47 17.28 -6.67
N SER A 195 -11.26 16.64 -5.50
CA SER A 195 -10.21 17.11 -4.64
C SER A 195 -8.86 16.48 -4.90
N TRP A 196 -8.75 15.18 -5.05
CA TRP A 196 -7.40 14.60 -4.96
C TRP A 196 -6.76 14.17 -6.29
N THR A 197 -7.49 13.75 -7.31
CA THR A 197 -6.92 13.54 -8.65
C THR A 197 -6.41 14.87 -9.21
N LYS A 198 -7.15 15.96 -9.02
CA LYS A 198 -6.66 17.30 -9.28
C LYS A 198 -5.49 17.68 -8.36
N ARG A 199 -5.48 17.26 -7.10
CA ARG A 199 -4.35 17.48 -6.17
C ARG A 199 -3.09 16.78 -6.64
N ILE A 200 -3.18 15.51 -7.08
CA ILE A 200 -2.05 14.77 -7.64
C ILE A 200 -1.57 15.44 -8.93
N GLN A 201 -2.47 15.77 -9.84
CA GLN A 201 -2.10 16.44 -11.08
C GLN A 201 -1.46 17.80 -10.81
N ARG A 202 -1.95 18.57 -9.85
CA ARG A 202 -1.35 19.82 -9.38
C ARG A 202 0.02 19.60 -8.74
N SER A 203 0.16 18.55 -7.93
CA SER A 203 1.44 18.18 -7.32
C SER A 203 2.50 17.85 -8.37
N LEU A 204 2.12 17.18 -9.46
CA LEU A 204 3.04 16.83 -10.55
C LEU A 204 3.49 18.06 -11.37
N THR A 205 2.64 19.10 -11.43
CA THR A 205 2.95 20.35 -12.16
C THR A 205 3.57 21.43 -11.26
N ALA A 206 3.67 21.22 -9.97
CA ALA A 206 4.20 22.19 -9.01
C ALA A 206 5.72 22.30 -9.09
N ASN A 207 6.23 23.53 -9.07
CA ASN A 207 7.65 23.84 -9.27
C ASN A 207 8.52 23.66 -8.01
N SER A 208 7.91 23.57 -6.83
CA SER A 208 8.61 23.36 -5.57
C SER A 208 8.04 22.21 -4.76
N VAL A 209 8.84 21.65 -3.84
CA VAL A 209 8.38 20.60 -2.91
C VAL A 209 7.28 21.12 -2.00
N GLN A 210 7.37 22.38 -1.57
CA GLN A 210 6.36 23.02 -0.72
C GLN A 210 5.03 23.20 -1.46
N ASP A 211 5.08 23.62 -2.74
CA ASP A 211 3.88 23.72 -3.58
C ASP A 211 3.26 22.36 -3.84
N ARG A 212 4.07 21.29 -3.97
CA ARG A 212 3.60 19.91 -4.10
C ARG A 212 2.86 19.44 -2.85
N ILE A 213 3.41 19.72 -1.68
CA ILE A 213 2.77 19.39 -0.40
C ILE A 213 1.47 20.17 -0.24
N ALA A 214 1.47 21.47 -0.53
CA ALA A 214 0.31 22.33 -0.44
C ALA A 214 -0.80 21.90 -1.43
N ALA A 215 -0.43 21.50 -2.64
CA ALA A 215 -1.35 20.96 -3.64
C ALA A 215 -2.02 19.66 -3.17
N LEU A 216 -1.26 18.75 -2.56
CA LEU A 216 -1.75 17.50 -2.00
C LEU A 216 -2.68 17.75 -0.80
N GLN A 217 -2.41 18.76 0.01
CA GLN A 217 -3.24 19.16 1.14
C GLN A 217 -4.50 19.94 0.73
N GLY A 218 -4.60 20.36 -0.54
CA GLY A 218 -5.73 21.14 -1.05
C GLY A 218 -5.77 22.57 -0.54
N THR A 219 -4.64 23.12 -0.12
CA THR A 219 -4.50 24.46 0.47
C THR A 219 -4.13 25.55 -0.53
N VAL A 220 -3.81 25.19 -1.79
CA VAL A 220 -3.45 26.13 -2.86
C VAL A 220 -4.68 26.54 -3.64
N PRO A 221 -5.03 27.84 -3.73
CA PRO A 221 -6.12 28.34 -4.59
C PRO A 221 -5.86 28.04 -6.07
N ASP A 222 -6.94 27.80 -6.83
CA ASP A 222 -6.89 27.46 -8.26
C ASP A 222 -6.15 28.47 -9.13
N GLU A 223 -6.19 29.74 -8.74
CA GLU A 223 -5.66 30.86 -9.53
C GLU A 223 -4.13 30.92 -9.60
N THR A 224 -3.45 30.52 -8.54
CA THR A 224 -1.97 30.57 -8.45
C THR A 224 -1.26 29.56 -9.35
N LEU A 225 -1.92 28.47 -9.73
CA LEU A 225 -1.33 27.44 -10.58
C LEU A 225 -1.51 27.70 -12.07
N GLN A 226 -2.53 28.45 -12.48
CA GLN A 226 -2.74 28.86 -13.86
C GLN A 226 -1.72 29.94 -14.31
N GLU A 227 -1.34 30.85 -13.42
CA GLU A 227 -0.30 31.85 -13.70
C GLU A 227 1.07 31.20 -13.93
N ASN A 228 1.43 30.20 -13.13
CA ASN A 228 2.71 29.50 -13.26
C ASN A 228 2.80 28.63 -14.53
N ALA A 229 1.72 28.00 -14.96
CA ALA A 229 1.67 27.27 -16.22
C ALA A 229 1.77 28.18 -17.45
N SER A 230 1.22 29.38 -17.38
CA SER A 230 1.29 30.39 -18.45
C SER A 230 2.69 31.03 -18.59
N ASN A 231 3.46 31.06 -17.51
CA ASN A 231 4.82 31.60 -17.51
C ASN A 231 5.90 30.60 -17.98
N LEU A 232 5.59 29.29 -17.97
CA LEU A 232 6.47 28.24 -18.51
C LEU A 232 6.27 28.00 -20.01
N ALA A 233 5.22 28.55 -20.60
CA ALA A 233 4.88 28.40 -22.02
C ALA A 233 5.39 29.61 -22.87
N LYS A 234 6.09 30.56 -22.25
CA LYS A 234 6.80 31.68 -22.88
C LYS A 234 8.31 31.46 -22.85
#